data_bee392a90ad7d2c4e5ff7e30ad772f2e
#
_entry.id   bee392a90ad7d2c4e5ff7e30ad772f2e
#
_cell.length_a   1.000
_cell.length_b   1.000
_cell.length_c   1.000
_cell.angle_alpha   90.00
_cell.angle_beta   90.00
_cell.angle_gamma   90.00
#
_symmetry.space_group_name_H-M   'P 1'
#
loop_
_entity.id
_entity.type
_entity.pdbx_description
1 polymer ?
#
loop_
_entity_poly.entity_id
_entity_poly.type
_entity_poly.pdbx_seq_one_letter_code
_entity_poly.pdbx_strand_id
1 'polypeptide(L)'
;MIDTGLTGRVVLVTGGAGGIGAATSRAFAAEGAHVVVHHLAEAPAAPAGVTWEHTAPAGAEELAAELGGRAVSADLAAPDAAARLFDTVGPVDVLVNNAAHCESPDTIDTIDADGLTRHYRVNAIAPALLTAELARRAGDPPPCVVNISTDAARAFAGQLGYGTSKAALEAFTRAAALDLAAAGIRVNAVAPGPVQTGWMTDDLVARVREMVPLGRPGEPADIADAVVFLASRQARWITGQVLQVAGGHAL
;
A
#
# COMPACT_ATOMS: atom_id res chain seq x y z
N MET A 1 26.84 -3.10 7.62
CA MET A 1 25.38 -2.88 7.48
C MET A 1 25.19 -1.57 6.71
N ILE A 2 24.31 -1.50 5.75
CA ILE A 2 24.03 -0.26 5.01
C ILE A 2 23.13 0.60 5.91
N ASP A 3 23.51 1.86 6.14
CA ASP A 3 22.64 2.79 6.88
C ASP A 3 21.49 3.26 5.97
N THR A 4 20.27 2.85 6.28
CA THR A 4 19.05 3.21 5.55
C THR A 4 18.57 4.64 5.84
N GLY A 5 19.01 5.24 6.95
CA GLY A 5 18.56 6.54 7.43
C GLY A 5 17.12 6.54 7.96
N LEU A 6 16.60 5.36 8.34
CA LEU A 6 15.22 5.19 8.81
C LEU A 6 15.10 5.16 10.34
N THR A 7 16.19 5.00 11.06
CA THR A 7 16.20 5.00 12.54
C THR A 7 15.58 6.29 13.09
N GLY A 8 14.60 6.15 13.98
CA GLY A 8 13.86 7.26 14.60
C GLY A 8 12.84 7.97 13.70
N ARG A 9 12.69 7.55 12.44
CA ARG A 9 11.69 8.11 11.52
C ARG A 9 10.29 7.62 11.87
N VAL A 10 9.30 8.48 11.72
CA VAL A 10 7.88 8.13 11.89
C VAL A 10 7.34 7.60 10.56
N VAL A 11 6.89 6.36 10.56
CA VAL A 11 6.38 5.66 9.37
C VAL A 11 4.91 5.33 9.55
N LEU A 12 4.05 5.89 8.71
CA LEU A 12 2.63 5.55 8.65
C LEU A 12 2.39 4.51 7.56
N VAL A 13 1.91 3.32 7.96
CA VAL A 13 1.54 2.24 7.03
C VAL A 13 0.03 2.06 7.03
N THR A 14 -0.63 2.42 5.92
CA THR A 14 -2.07 2.20 5.79
C THR A 14 -2.37 0.73 5.51
N GLY A 15 -3.39 0.16 6.18
CA GLY A 15 -3.63 -1.29 6.14
C GLY A 15 -2.44 -2.08 6.69
N GLY A 16 -1.76 -1.52 7.70
CA GLY A 16 -0.48 -2.00 8.23
C GLY A 16 -0.56 -3.26 9.10
N ALA A 17 -1.78 -3.80 9.33
CA ALA A 17 -1.98 -4.92 10.26
C ALA A 17 -1.95 -6.31 9.61
N GLY A 18 -2.00 -6.42 8.27
CA GLY A 18 -2.07 -7.71 7.59
C GLY A 18 -1.24 -7.80 6.32
N GLY A 19 -0.96 -9.01 5.88
CA GLY A 19 -0.30 -9.31 4.62
C GLY A 19 0.98 -8.48 4.38
N ILE A 20 1.03 -7.80 3.25
CA ILE A 20 2.15 -6.91 2.87
C ILE A 20 2.30 -5.77 3.88
N GLY A 21 1.20 -5.20 4.38
CA GLY A 21 1.24 -4.11 5.34
C GLY A 21 1.91 -4.51 6.66
N ALA A 22 1.59 -5.68 7.20
CA ALA A 22 2.21 -6.18 8.43
C ALA A 22 3.71 -6.49 8.25
N ALA A 23 4.09 -7.10 7.12
CA ALA A 23 5.50 -7.33 6.79
C ALA A 23 6.26 -6.01 6.65
N THR A 24 5.66 -5.02 5.98
CA THR A 24 6.20 -3.67 5.84
C THR A 24 6.37 -2.98 7.19
N SER A 25 5.36 -3.07 8.06
CA SER A 25 5.43 -2.51 9.42
C SER A 25 6.58 -3.13 10.22
N ARG A 26 6.74 -4.47 10.17
CA ARG A 26 7.86 -5.16 10.82
C ARG A 26 9.22 -4.77 10.24
N ALA A 27 9.31 -4.67 8.91
CA ALA A 27 10.55 -4.30 8.25
C ALA A 27 11.03 -2.89 8.65
N PHE A 28 10.12 -1.91 8.70
CA PHE A 28 10.46 -0.58 9.19
C PHE A 28 10.85 -0.55 10.66
N ALA A 29 10.16 -1.30 11.51
CA ALA A 29 10.53 -1.40 12.93
C ALA A 29 11.93 -2.03 13.11
N ALA A 30 12.29 -3.02 12.30
CA ALA A 30 13.62 -3.62 12.28
C ALA A 30 14.73 -2.62 11.90
N GLU A 31 14.41 -1.60 11.09
CA GLU A 31 15.29 -0.48 10.76
C GLU A 31 15.32 0.63 11.85
N GLY A 32 14.63 0.41 12.97
CA GLY A 32 14.57 1.35 14.09
C GLY A 32 13.61 2.52 13.89
N ALA A 33 12.66 2.41 12.97
CA ALA A 33 11.63 3.42 12.76
C ALA A 33 10.49 3.30 13.80
N HIS A 34 9.81 4.42 14.07
CA HIS A 34 8.58 4.47 14.86
C HIS A 34 7.37 4.22 13.95
N VAL A 35 6.79 3.03 14.02
CA VAL A 35 5.73 2.63 13.11
C VAL A 35 4.35 2.99 13.67
N VAL A 36 3.54 3.62 12.83
CA VAL A 36 2.10 3.83 13.05
C VAL A 36 1.34 2.88 12.15
N VAL A 37 0.68 1.89 12.75
CA VAL A 37 -0.11 0.87 12.06
C VAL A 37 -1.53 1.38 11.89
N HIS A 38 -1.88 1.82 10.67
CA HIS A 38 -3.27 2.17 10.39
C HIS A 38 -4.07 0.93 10.01
N HIS A 39 -5.31 0.87 10.49
CA HIS A 39 -6.27 -0.20 10.18
C HIS A 39 -7.69 0.34 10.06
N LEU A 40 -8.59 -0.45 9.47
CA LEU A 40 -10.02 -0.24 9.50
C LEU A 40 -10.61 -1.06 10.65
N ALA A 41 -11.25 -0.42 11.64
CA ALA A 41 -11.76 -1.11 12.83
C ALA A 41 -12.90 -2.07 12.49
N GLU A 42 -13.84 -1.63 11.65
CA GLU A 42 -14.97 -2.43 11.18
C GLU A 42 -15.09 -2.30 9.67
N ALA A 43 -15.00 -3.45 8.98
CA ALA A 43 -15.30 -3.48 7.55
C ALA A 43 -16.82 -3.38 7.35
N PRO A 44 -17.31 -2.54 6.41
CA PRO A 44 -18.72 -2.52 6.07
C PRO A 44 -19.15 -3.89 5.52
N ALA A 45 -20.42 -4.24 5.68
CA ALA A 45 -20.96 -5.44 5.07
C ALA A 45 -20.88 -5.36 3.53
N ALA A 46 -20.52 -6.47 2.91
CA ALA A 46 -20.51 -6.54 1.45
C ALA A 46 -21.95 -6.44 0.90
N PRO A 47 -22.16 -5.75 -0.23
CA PRO A 47 -23.45 -5.78 -0.92
C PRO A 47 -23.84 -7.19 -1.36
N ALA A 48 -25.12 -7.42 -1.60
CA ALA A 48 -25.59 -8.71 -2.07
C ALA A 48 -24.90 -9.11 -3.39
N GLY A 49 -24.37 -10.34 -3.42
CA GLY A 49 -23.63 -10.87 -4.59
C GLY A 49 -22.19 -10.39 -4.74
N VAL A 50 -21.68 -9.62 -3.79
CA VAL A 50 -20.29 -9.14 -3.76
C VAL A 50 -19.54 -9.79 -2.61
N THR A 51 -18.28 -10.15 -2.86
CA THR A 51 -17.35 -10.67 -1.83
C THR A 51 -16.16 -9.72 -1.72
N TRP A 52 -15.79 -9.36 -0.49
CA TRP A 52 -14.53 -8.65 -0.23
C TRP A 52 -13.35 -9.62 -0.33
N GLU A 53 -12.42 -9.38 -1.24
CA GLU A 53 -11.22 -10.20 -1.40
C GLU A 53 -10.17 -9.92 -0.30
N HIS A 54 -10.20 -8.75 0.30
CA HIS A 54 -9.35 -8.37 1.41
C HIS A 54 -10.22 -8.04 2.62
N THR A 55 -10.05 -8.81 3.68
CA THR A 55 -10.68 -8.52 4.97
C THR A 55 -9.74 -7.71 5.84
N ALA A 56 -10.30 -6.80 6.65
CA ALA A 56 -9.51 -6.09 7.65
C ALA A 56 -8.97 -7.12 8.68
N PRO A 57 -7.65 -7.26 8.81
CA PRO A 57 -7.09 -8.20 9.77
C PRO A 57 -7.34 -7.70 11.19
N ALA A 58 -7.65 -8.62 12.10
CA ALA A 58 -7.60 -8.36 13.53
C ALA A 58 -6.14 -8.22 14.01
N GLY A 59 -5.91 -7.63 15.18
CA GLY A 59 -4.59 -7.63 15.82
C GLY A 59 -3.71 -6.43 15.46
N ALA A 60 -4.30 -5.30 15.04
CA ALA A 60 -3.53 -4.09 14.76
C ALA A 60 -2.85 -3.52 16.01
N GLU A 61 -3.56 -3.52 17.13
CA GLU A 61 -3.07 -3.05 18.43
C GLU A 61 -1.95 -3.97 18.95
N GLU A 62 -2.13 -5.29 18.81
CA GLU A 62 -1.13 -6.28 19.23
C GLU A 62 0.15 -6.15 18.39
N LEU A 63 0.00 -6.02 17.06
CA LEU A 63 1.15 -5.79 16.19
C LEU A 63 1.85 -4.47 16.53
N ALA A 64 1.12 -3.40 16.71
CA ALA A 64 1.70 -2.12 17.08
C ALA A 64 2.47 -2.19 18.39
N ALA A 65 1.92 -2.89 19.40
CA ALA A 65 2.60 -3.12 20.69
C ALA A 65 3.87 -3.98 20.53
N GLU A 66 3.82 -5.05 19.72
CA GLU A 66 4.99 -5.87 19.37
C GLU A 66 6.13 -5.02 18.79
N LEU A 67 5.78 -4.05 17.94
CA LEU A 67 6.73 -3.17 17.24
C LEU A 67 7.20 -1.97 18.08
N GLY A 68 6.69 -1.79 19.30
CA GLY A 68 6.91 -0.57 20.09
C GLY A 68 6.33 0.69 19.42
N GLY A 69 5.37 0.53 18.53
CA GLY A 69 4.66 1.56 17.80
C GLY A 69 3.27 1.83 18.35
N ARG A 70 2.36 2.33 17.52
CA ARG A 70 0.96 2.55 17.88
C ARG A 70 0.02 2.20 16.72
N ALA A 71 -1.19 1.77 17.05
CA ALA A 71 -2.27 1.58 16.08
C ALA A 71 -3.13 2.85 15.96
N VAL A 72 -3.73 3.04 14.80
CA VAL A 72 -4.71 4.10 14.55
C VAL A 72 -5.78 3.58 13.60
N SER A 73 -7.05 3.81 13.95
CA SER A 73 -8.19 3.41 13.10
C SER A 73 -8.73 4.59 12.31
N ALA A 74 -8.96 4.37 11.01
CA ALA A 74 -9.70 5.30 10.16
C ALA A 74 -10.34 4.56 8.99
N ASP A 75 -11.51 5.03 8.52
CA ASP A 75 -12.06 4.62 7.24
C ASP A 75 -11.53 5.54 6.14
N LEU A 76 -10.62 5.04 5.32
CA LEU A 76 -9.99 5.81 4.22
C LEU A 76 -10.98 6.15 3.08
N ALA A 77 -12.15 5.52 3.04
CA ALA A 77 -13.21 5.91 2.10
C ALA A 77 -13.92 7.20 2.50
N ALA A 78 -13.79 7.65 3.76
CA ALA A 78 -14.38 8.90 4.23
C ALA A 78 -13.65 10.12 3.62
N PRO A 79 -14.39 11.16 3.21
CA PRO A 79 -13.80 12.31 2.49
C PRO A 79 -12.81 13.13 3.34
N ASP A 80 -12.92 13.12 4.66
CA ASP A 80 -12.08 13.83 5.61
C ASP A 80 -11.01 12.93 6.28
N ALA A 81 -10.93 11.66 5.87
CA ALA A 81 -10.05 10.66 6.48
C ALA A 81 -8.58 11.11 6.54
N ALA A 82 -8.06 11.69 5.47
CA ALA A 82 -6.66 12.09 5.39
C ALA A 82 -6.32 13.16 6.46
N ALA A 83 -7.11 14.23 6.55
CA ALA A 83 -6.88 15.29 7.53
C ALA A 83 -6.98 14.75 8.96
N ARG A 84 -8.04 14.01 9.29
CA ARG A 84 -8.25 13.42 10.62
C ARG A 84 -7.16 12.44 11.02
N LEU A 85 -6.71 11.62 10.07
CA LEU A 85 -5.62 10.67 10.33
C LEU A 85 -4.34 11.40 10.69
N PHE A 86 -3.95 12.41 9.92
CA PHE A 86 -2.75 13.20 10.21
C PHE A 86 -2.88 14.07 11.47
N ASP A 87 -4.08 14.55 11.83
CA ASP A 87 -4.32 15.24 13.12
C ASP A 87 -4.08 14.29 14.31
N THR A 88 -4.41 13.00 14.14
CA THR A 88 -4.19 11.97 15.16
C THR A 88 -2.74 11.50 15.21
N VAL A 89 -2.13 11.32 14.03
CA VAL A 89 -0.77 10.75 13.91
C VAL A 89 0.30 11.80 14.19
N GLY A 90 0.09 13.06 13.81
CA GLY A 90 1.12 14.10 13.87
C GLY A 90 2.10 14.00 12.70
N PRO A 91 3.35 14.48 12.88
CA PRO A 91 4.38 14.45 11.83
C PRO A 91 4.69 13.03 11.35
N VAL A 92 4.81 12.87 10.04
CA VAL A 92 5.14 11.59 9.36
C VAL A 92 6.29 11.82 8.42
N ASP A 93 7.32 10.99 8.50
CA ASP A 93 8.50 11.02 7.62
C ASP A 93 8.35 10.10 6.40
N VAL A 94 7.64 8.98 6.57
CA VAL A 94 7.38 8.02 5.50
C VAL A 94 5.91 7.65 5.51
N LEU A 95 5.24 7.82 4.37
CA LEU A 95 3.87 7.36 4.14
C LEU A 95 3.90 6.14 3.22
N VAL A 96 3.39 5.01 3.70
CA VAL A 96 3.15 3.82 2.87
C VAL A 96 1.65 3.67 2.63
N ASN A 97 1.21 3.97 1.41
CA ASN A 97 -0.17 3.76 0.97
C ASN A 97 -0.34 2.29 0.55
N ASN A 98 -0.63 1.43 1.52
CA ASN A 98 -0.80 -0.01 1.31
C ASN A 98 -2.27 -0.46 1.40
N ALA A 99 -3.12 0.21 2.17
CA ALA A 99 -4.53 -0.14 2.24
C ALA A 99 -5.16 -0.25 0.84
N ALA A 100 -5.95 -1.28 0.63
CA ALA A 100 -6.61 -1.55 -0.64
C ALA A 100 -8.02 -2.10 -0.43
N HIS A 101 -8.89 -1.83 -1.41
CA HIS A 101 -10.17 -2.45 -1.59
C HIS A 101 -10.14 -3.28 -2.87
N CYS A 102 -10.59 -4.52 -2.76
CA CYS A 102 -10.77 -5.43 -3.88
C CYS A 102 -12.03 -6.26 -3.64
N GLU A 103 -12.88 -6.37 -4.64
CA GLU A 103 -14.12 -7.14 -4.56
C GLU A 103 -14.30 -8.03 -5.78
N SER A 104 -15.10 -9.09 -5.64
CA SER A 104 -15.51 -9.95 -6.74
C SER A 104 -17.02 -10.21 -6.70
N PRO A 105 -17.65 -10.40 -7.89
CA PRO A 105 -17.06 -10.34 -9.23
C PRO A 105 -16.71 -8.91 -9.66
N ASP A 106 -15.62 -8.73 -10.44
CA ASP A 106 -15.15 -7.43 -10.96
C ASP A 106 -14.88 -7.57 -12.48
N THR A 107 -15.95 -7.84 -13.24
CA THR A 107 -15.95 -8.12 -14.69
C THR A 107 -16.77 -7.10 -15.45
N ILE A 108 -16.67 -7.10 -16.79
CA ILE A 108 -17.44 -6.19 -17.64
C ILE A 108 -18.96 -6.36 -17.49
N ASP A 109 -19.43 -7.57 -17.15
CA ASP A 109 -20.84 -7.86 -16.99
C ASP A 109 -21.40 -7.47 -15.61
N THR A 110 -20.51 -7.21 -14.63
CA THR A 110 -20.89 -6.95 -13.24
C THR A 110 -20.48 -5.55 -12.75
N ILE A 111 -19.66 -4.83 -13.54
CA ILE A 111 -19.17 -3.51 -13.16
C ILE A 111 -20.31 -2.51 -13.05
N ASP A 112 -20.34 -1.77 -11.95
CA ASP A 112 -21.27 -0.69 -11.72
C ASP A 112 -20.60 0.54 -11.10
N ALA A 113 -21.34 1.62 -10.97
CA ALA A 113 -20.83 2.90 -10.44
C ALA A 113 -20.43 2.79 -8.96
N ASP A 114 -21.13 2.00 -8.19
CA ASP A 114 -20.87 1.85 -6.75
C ASP A 114 -19.61 1.02 -6.51
N GLY A 115 -19.43 -0.09 -7.22
CA GLY A 115 -18.20 -0.91 -7.18
C GLY A 115 -16.96 -0.12 -7.60
N LEU A 116 -17.05 0.61 -8.73
CA LEU A 116 -15.99 1.53 -9.13
C LEU A 116 -15.69 2.57 -8.06
N THR A 117 -16.73 3.17 -7.48
CA THR A 117 -16.56 4.18 -6.42
C THR A 117 -15.84 3.61 -5.21
N ARG A 118 -16.19 2.41 -4.76
CA ARG A 118 -15.51 1.73 -3.64
C ARG A 118 -14.03 1.50 -3.93
N HIS A 119 -13.70 0.94 -5.10
CA HIS A 119 -12.31 0.73 -5.51
C HIS A 119 -11.52 2.04 -5.56
N TYR A 120 -12.04 3.05 -6.26
CA TYR A 120 -11.31 4.30 -6.45
C TYR A 120 -11.16 5.11 -5.16
N ARG A 121 -12.15 5.10 -4.26
CA ARG A 121 -12.05 5.81 -2.98
C ARG A 121 -10.86 5.35 -2.16
N VAL A 122 -10.67 4.05 -2.02
CA VAL A 122 -9.60 3.48 -1.19
C VAL A 122 -8.27 3.40 -1.95
N ASN A 123 -8.29 2.99 -3.24
CA ASN A 123 -7.07 2.64 -3.96
C ASN A 123 -6.40 3.83 -4.67
N ALA A 124 -7.13 4.91 -4.95
CA ALA A 124 -6.62 6.05 -5.70
C ALA A 124 -6.84 7.38 -4.98
N ILE A 125 -8.08 7.66 -4.55
CA ILE A 125 -8.42 8.96 -3.96
C ILE A 125 -7.78 9.11 -2.57
N ALA A 126 -7.90 8.13 -1.70
CA ALA A 126 -7.31 8.18 -0.36
C ALA A 126 -5.78 8.34 -0.41
N PRO A 127 -4.99 7.55 -1.18
CA PRO A 127 -3.56 7.78 -1.34
C PRO A 127 -3.20 9.18 -1.84
N ALA A 128 -4.00 9.74 -2.77
CA ALA A 128 -3.79 11.08 -3.27
C ALA A 128 -4.00 12.15 -2.18
N LEU A 129 -5.08 12.03 -1.41
CA LEU A 129 -5.39 12.94 -0.31
C LEU A 129 -4.37 12.81 0.85
N LEU A 130 -3.96 11.59 1.20
CA LEU A 130 -2.94 11.35 2.22
C LEU A 130 -1.58 11.93 1.79
N THR A 131 -1.19 11.78 0.53
CA THR A 131 0.03 12.37 -0.01
C THR A 131 -0.02 13.90 0.01
N ALA A 132 -1.16 14.49 -0.36
CA ALA A 132 -1.35 15.94 -0.32
C ALA A 132 -1.31 16.47 1.13
N GLU A 133 -1.88 15.73 2.10
CA GLU A 133 -1.84 16.10 3.50
C GLU A 133 -0.43 16.00 4.08
N LEU A 134 0.31 14.93 3.74
CA LEU A 134 1.72 14.79 4.07
C LEU A 134 2.54 15.98 3.56
N ALA A 135 2.34 16.36 2.29
CA ALA A 135 3.08 17.46 1.67
C ALA A 135 2.78 18.82 2.33
N ARG A 136 1.51 19.07 2.72
CA ARG A 136 1.14 20.30 3.45
C ARG A 136 1.78 20.39 4.83
N ARG A 137 2.10 19.27 5.46
CA ARG A 137 2.68 19.16 6.81
C ARG A 137 4.17 18.80 6.78
N ALA A 138 4.78 18.78 5.59
CA ALA A 138 6.17 18.38 5.42
C ALA A 138 7.12 19.23 6.29
N GLY A 139 8.02 18.52 6.99
CA GLY A 139 9.10 19.10 7.78
C GLY A 139 10.45 19.02 7.08
N ASP A 140 11.50 19.26 7.84
CA ASP A 140 12.89 19.06 7.45
C ASP A 140 13.49 17.95 8.35
N PRO A 141 13.99 16.88 7.78
CA PRO A 141 14.13 16.59 6.35
C PRO A 141 12.79 16.19 5.67
N PRO A 142 12.68 16.39 4.34
CA PRO A 142 11.45 16.14 3.61
C PRO A 142 11.04 14.67 3.70
N PRO A 143 9.71 14.39 3.80
CA PRO A 143 9.18 13.04 3.86
C PRO A 143 9.25 12.33 2.50
N CYS A 144 8.90 11.04 2.48
CA CYS A 144 8.70 10.31 1.23
C CYS A 144 7.43 9.45 1.25
N VAL A 145 6.96 9.09 0.05
CA VAL A 145 5.75 8.28 -0.16
C VAL A 145 6.10 7.04 -0.95
N VAL A 146 5.62 5.87 -0.50
CA VAL A 146 5.63 4.62 -1.26
C VAL A 146 4.21 4.10 -1.40
N ASN A 147 3.73 4.01 -2.63
CA ASN A 147 2.41 3.49 -2.96
C ASN A 147 2.48 2.00 -3.28
N ILE A 148 1.55 1.20 -2.78
CA ILE A 148 1.44 -0.21 -3.16
C ILE A 148 0.42 -0.33 -4.28
N SER A 149 0.93 -0.60 -5.49
CA SER A 149 0.16 -0.90 -6.70
C SER A 149 -0.05 -2.42 -6.85
N THR A 150 -0.07 -2.90 -8.06
CA THR A 150 -0.17 -4.31 -8.44
C THR A 150 0.26 -4.47 -9.90
N ASP A 151 0.71 -5.64 -10.30
CA ASP A 151 0.91 -5.95 -11.71
C ASP A 151 -0.42 -5.96 -12.50
N ALA A 152 -1.57 -6.19 -11.82
CA ALA A 152 -2.92 -6.05 -12.38
C ALA A 152 -3.25 -4.61 -12.88
N ALA A 153 -2.49 -3.60 -12.48
CA ALA A 153 -2.64 -2.25 -13.01
C ALA A 153 -2.31 -2.15 -14.51
N ARG A 154 -1.68 -3.15 -15.10
CA ARG A 154 -1.32 -3.18 -16.52
C ARG A 154 -2.46 -3.70 -17.40
N ALA A 155 -2.94 -4.91 -17.16
CA ALA A 155 -4.09 -5.52 -17.84
C ALA A 155 -4.41 -6.89 -17.23
N PHE A 156 -5.51 -7.01 -16.50
CA PHE A 156 -5.95 -8.29 -15.95
C PHE A 156 -7.45 -8.48 -16.12
N ALA A 157 -7.85 -9.58 -16.74
CA ALA A 157 -9.27 -9.95 -16.84
C ALA A 157 -9.84 -10.22 -15.44
N GLY A 158 -11.06 -9.78 -15.19
CA GLY A 158 -11.76 -10.01 -13.93
C GLY A 158 -11.35 -9.12 -12.78
N GLN A 159 -10.61 -8.04 -13.05
CA GLN A 159 -10.16 -7.05 -12.07
C GLN A 159 -10.28 -5.62 -12.61
N LEU A 160 -11.43 -5.26 -13.19
CA LEU A 160 -11.61 -4.00 -13.90
C LEU A 160 -11.58 -2.79 -12.97
N GLY A 161 -12.37 -2.80 -11.90
CA GLY A 161 -12.39 -1.73 -10.91
C GLY A 161 -11.09 -1.68 -10.12
N TYR A 162 -10.61 -2.85 -9.66
CA TYR A 162 -9.35 -2.95 -8.93
C TYR A 162 -8.16 -2.50 -9.78
N GLY A 163 -7.94 -3.13 -10.95
CA GLY A 163 -6.80 -2.85 -11.82
C GLY A 163 -6.77 -1.40 -12.29
N THR A 164 -7.92 -0.86 -12.73
CA THR A 164 -7.98 0.54 -13.19
C THR A 164 -7.76 1.54 -12.07
N SER A 165 -8.25 1.28 -10.85
CA SER A 165 -7.96 2.13 -9.68
C SER A 165 -6.48 2.14 -9.31
N LYS A 166 -5.79 0.99 -9.44
CA LYS A 166 -4.33 0.89 -9.21
C LYS A 166 -3.54 1.52 -10.35
N ALA A 167 -4.01 1.44 -11.60
CA ALA A 167 -3.42 2.19 -12.72
C ALA A 167 -3.53 3.71 -12.50
N ALA A 168 -4.65 4.19 -11.96
CA ALA A 168 -4.81 5.59 -11.55
C ALA A 168 -3.80 5.99 -10.46
N LEU A 169 -3.56 5.12 -9.47
CA LEU A 169 -2.54 5.33 -8.43
C LEU A 169 -1.12 5.43 -9.02
N GLU A 170 -0.79 4.61 -10.03
CA GLU A 170 0.51 4.72 -10.72
C GLU A 170 0.67 6.01 -11.49
N ALA A 171 -0.39 6.46 -12.18
CA ALA A 171 -0.40 7.75 -12.86
C ALA A 171 -0.24 8.90 -11.86
N PHE A 172 -0.96 8.85 -10.73
CA PHE A 172 -0.83 9.79 -9.63
C PHE A 172 0.60 9.80 -9.06
N THR A 173 1.23 8.63 -8.86
CA THR A 173 2.61 8.51 -8.37
C THR A 173 3.58 9.32 -9.22
N ARG A 174 3.48 9.22 -10.55
CA ARG A 174 4.34 9.96 -11.48
C ARG A 174 4.08 11.47 -11.44
N ALA A 175 2.81 11.87 -11.43
CA ALA A 175 2.43 13.28 -11.38
C ALA A 175 2.85 13.94 -10.05
N ALA A 176 2.54 13.31 -8.92
CA ALA A 176 2.91 13.81 -7.59
C ALA A 176 4.44 13.90 -7.39
N ALA A 177 5.21 12.96 -7.97
CA ALA A 177 6.67 13.03 -7.94
C ALA A 177 7.22 14.29 -8.63
N LEU A 178 6.61 14.73 -9.72
CA LEU A 178 6.99 15.96 -10.43
C LEU A 178 6.59 17.21 -9.64
N ASP A 179 5.36 17.25 -9.13
CA ASP A 179 4.84 18.40 -8.41
C ASP A 179 5.57 18.63 -7.08
N LEU A 180 5.99 17.56 -6.42
CA LEU A 180 6.60 17.60 -5.09
C LEU A 180 8.15 17.63 -5.12
N ALA A 181 8.77 17.49 -6.29
CA ALA A 181 10.23 17.45 -6.44
C ALA A 181 10.94 18.68 -5.87
N ALA A 182 10.38 19.88 -6.09
CA ALA A 182 10.94 21.12 -5.57
C ALA A 182 10.94 21.21 -4.03
N ALA A 183 10.02 20.48 -3.37
CA ALA A 183 9.97 20.34 -1.91
C ALA A 183 10.87 19.20 -1.40
N GLY A 184 11.61 18.51 -2.28
CA GLY A 184 12.45 17.37 -1.93
C GLY A 184 11.69 16.08 -1.59
N ILE A 185 10.37 16.07 -1.76
CA ILE A 185 9.53 14.91 -1.45
C ILE A 185 9.58 13.91 -2.61
N ARG A 186 9.91 12.66 -2.31
CA ARG A 186 9.94 11.57 -3.28
C ARG A 186 8.65 10.77 -3.22
N VAL A 187 8.11 10.41 -4.38
CA VAL A 187 6.90 9.56 -4.48
C VAL A 187 7.19 8.43 -5.46
N ASN A 188 7.14 7.19 -4.99
CA ASN A 188 7.35 5.99 -5.80
C ASN A 188 6.24 4.97 -5.54
N ALA A 189 6.16 3.94 -6.36
CA ALA A 189 5.28 2.81 -6.17
C ALA A 189 6.03 1.48 -6.26
N VAL A 190 5.53 0.47 -5.54
CA VAL A 190 5.86 -0.94 -5.72
C VAL A 190 4.63 -1.61 -6.32
N ALA A 191 4.83 -2.42 -7.35
CA ALA A 191 3.78 -3.21 -7.99
C ALA A 191 4.05 -4.71 -7.76
N PRO A 192 3.42 -5.32 -6.75
CA PRO A 192 3.52 -6.74 -6.49
C PRO A 192 2.88 -7.58 -7.59
N GLY A 193 3.43 -8.78 -7.81
CA GLY A 193 2.75 -9.87 -8.46
C GLY A 193 1.91 -10.71 -7.49
N PRO A 194 1.68 -12.01 -7.77
CA PRO A 194 0.99 -12.91 -6.88
C PRO A 194 1.76 -13.11 -5.56
N VAL A 195 1.26 -12.58 -4.46
CA VAL A 195 1.88 -12.65 -3.11
C VAL A 195 1.00 -13.50 -2.18
N GLN A 196 1.61 -14.46 -1.47
CA GLN A 196 0.92 -15.28 -0.48
C GLN A 196 0.69 -14.48 0.81
N THR A 197 -0.46 -13.87 0.94
CA THR A 197 -0.91 -13.14 2.14
C THR A 197 -1.92 -13.93 2.98
N GLY A 198 -2.04 -15.24 2.75
CA GLY A 198 -2.94 -16.14 3.46
C GLY A 198 -4.20 -16.53 2.68
N TRP A 199 -4.43 -15.98 1.49
CA TRP A 199 -5.62 -16.24 0.67
C TRP A 199 -5.44 -17.37 -0.38
N MET A 200 -4.20 -17.69 -0.75
CA MET A 200 -3.95 -18.72 -1.76
C MET A 200 -4.10 -20.11 -1.19
N THR A 201 -4.94 -20.92 -1.83
CA THR A 201 -5.01 -22.36 -1.58
C THR A 201 -3.79 -23.08 -2.18
N ASP A 202 -3.51 -24.33 -1.77
CA ASP A 202 -2.38 -25.11 -2.27
C ASP A 202 -2.45 -25.30 -3.80
N ASP A 203 -3.65 -25.50 -4.37
CA ASP A 203 -3.86 -25.61 -5.82
C ASP A 203 -3.54 -24.30 -6.55
N LEU A 204 -3.87 -23.17 -5.94
CA LEU A 204 -3.53 -21.87 -6.51
C LEU A 204 -2.02 -21.61 -6.42
N VAL A 205 -1.39 -21.95 -5.31
CA VAL A 205 0.07 -21.88 -5.15
C VAL A 205 0.78 -22.71 -6.21
N ALA A 206 0.30 -23.94 -6.50
CA ALA A 206 0.87 -24.77 -7.55
C ALA A 206 0.79 -24.09 -8.93
N ARG A 207 -0.36 -23.53 -9.29
CA ARG A 207 -0.54 -22.78 -10.55
C ARG A 207 0.34 -21.51 -10.60
N VAL A 208 0.43 -20.76 -9.52
CA VAL A 208 1.27 -19.56 -9.46
C VAL A 208 2.75 -19.90 -9.66
N ARG A 209 3.22 -21.06 -9.15
CA ARG A 209 4.59 -21.54 -9.37
C ARG A 209 4.91 -21.76 -10.86
N GLU A 210 3.94 -22.17 -11.65
CA GLU A 210 4.11 -22.35 -13.09
C GLU A 210 4.08 -21.00 -13.85
N MET A 211 3.33 -20.02 -13.34
CA MET A 211 3.16 -18.71 -13.99
C MET A 211 4.29 -17.72 -13.67
N VAL A 212 4.87 -17.80 -12.46
CA VAL A 212 5.92 -16.89 -12.02
C VAL A 212 7.29 -17.41 -12.41
N PRO A 213 8.08 -16.69 -13.21
CA PRO A 213 9.41 -17.14 -13.67
C PRO A 213 10.38 -17.53 -12.55
N LEU A 214 10.33 -16.88 -11.37
CA LEU A 214 11.12 -17.29 -10.21
C LEU A 214 10.60 -18.55 -9.49
N GLY A 215 9.55 -19.21 -10.00
CA GLY A 215 9.07 -20.52 -9.56
C GLY A 215 8.37 -20.56 -8.22
N ARG A 216 7.98 -19.40 -7.67
CA ARG A 216 7.21 -19.32 -6.42
C ARG A 216 6.32 -18.08 -6.39
N PRO A 217 5.23 -18.09 -5.61
CA PRO A 217 4.57 -16.84 -5.24
C PRO A 217 5.54 -15.95 -4.46
N GLY A 218 5.32 -14.64 -4.53
CA GLY A 218 6.00 -13.70 -3.64
C GLY A 218 5.56 -13.93 -2.19
N GLU A 219 6.43 -13.58 -1.26
CA GLU A 219 6.10 -13.47 0.15
C GLU A 219 5.93 -11.99 0.53
N PRO A 220 5.15 -11.67 1.57
CA PRO A 220 5.02 -10.27 2.02
C PRO A 220 6.36 -9.58 2.30
N ALA A 221 7.37 -10.33 2.74
CA ALA A 221 8.73 -9.83 2.97
C ALA A 221 9.41 -9.38 1.68
N ASP A 222 9.22 -10.08 0.55
CA ASP A 222 9.81 -9.67 -0.75
C ASP A 222 9.35 -8.25 -1.14
N ILE A 223 8.10 -7.90 -0.80
CA ILE A 223 7.53 -6.59 -1.08
C ILE A 223 8.01 -5.55 -0.05
N ALA A 224 8.02 -5.93 1.23
CA ALA A 224 8.47 -5.05 2.31
C ALA A 224 9.91 -4.56 2.11
N ASP A 225 10.81 -5.43 1.66
CA ASP A 225 12.21 -5.08 1.37
C ASP A 225 12.31 -4.00 0.29
N ALA A 226 11.51 -4.11 -0.77
CA ALA A 226 11.47 -3.10 -1.83
C ALA A 226 10.88 -1.76 -1.33
N VAL A 227 9.87 -1.80 -0.46
CA VAL A 227 9.28 -0.62 0.16
C VAL A 227 10.30 0.10 1.05
N VAL A 228 10.99 -0.64 1.92
CA VAL A 228 12.06 -0.10 2.78
C VAL A 228 13.18 0.50 1.93
N PHE A 229 13.61 -0.18 0.86
CA PHE A 229 14.61 0.36 -0.06
C PHE A 229 14.16 1.69 -0.67
N LEU A 230 12.94 1.79 -1.21
CA LEU A 230 12.43 3.02 -1.82
C LEU A 230 12.26 4.16 -0.80
N ALA A 231 11.97 3.85 0.47
CA ALA A 231 11.90 4.83 1.54
C ALA A 231 13.28 5.30 2.02
N SER A 232 14.31 4.48 1.87
CA SER A 232 15.65 4.68 2.42
C SER A 232 16.47 5.78 1.71
N ARG A 233 17.60 6.15 2.33
CA ARG A 233 18.63 7.03 1.74
C ARG A 233 19.25 6.49 0.45
N GLN A 234 19.25 5.16 0.26
CA GLN A 234 19.77 4.54 -0.95
C GLN A 234 18.96 4.94 -2.18
N ALA A 235 17.66 5.18 -2.01
CA ALA A 235 16.75 5.61 -3.06
C ALA A 235 16.63 7.14 -3.21
N ARG A 236 17.53 7.94 -2.63
CA ARG A 236 17.45 9.42 -2.63
C ARG A 236 17.42 10.08 -4.02
N TRP A 237 17.78 9.35 -5.06
CA TRP A 237 17.75 9.82 -6.47
C TRP A 237 16.68 9.07 -7.29
N ILE A 238 15.72 8.44 -6.61
CA ILE A 238 14.62 7.68 -7.23
C ILE A 238 13.30 8.33 -6.84
N THR A 239 12.57 8.85 -7.84
CA THR A 239 11.21 9.39 -7.70
C THR A 239 10.40 9.15 -8.97
N GLY A 240 9.08 9.04 -8.87
CA GLY A 240 8.16 8.81 -9.98
C GLY A 240 8.21 7.38 -10.56
N GLN A 241 8.88 6.43 -9.90
CA GLN A 241 9.06 5.08 -10.40
C GLN A 241 7.98 4.13 -9.90
N VAL A 242 7.63 3.15 -10.75
CA VAL A 242 6.82 1.98 -10.40
C VAL A 242 7.74 0.76 -10.49
N LEU A 243 8.15 0.26 -9.34
CA LEU A 243 9.04 -0.91 -9.25
C LEU A 243 8.20 -2.19 -9.26
N GLN A 244 8.36 -3.01 -10.30
CA GLN A 244 7.74 -4.34 -10.35
C GLN A 244 8.48 -5.29 -9.41
N VAL A 245 7.75 -5.86 -8.43
CA VAL A 245 8.25 -6.88 -7.50
C VAL A 245 7.35 -8.11 -7.64
N ALA A 246 7.48 -8.80 -8.77
CA ALA A 246 6.53 -9.81 -9.23
C ALA A 246 7.18 -11.14 -9.61
N GLY A 247 8.48 -11.34 -9.35
CA GLY A 247 9.18 -12.56 -9.71
C GLY A 247 9.24 -12.84 -11.22
N GLY A 248 9.05 -11.79 -12.05
CA GLY A 248 8.96 -11.91 -13.51
C GLY A 248 7.53 -12.14 -14.03
N HIS A 249 6.51 -12.21 -13.17
CA HIS A 249 5.11 -12.32 -13.59
C HIS A 249 4.70 -11.05 -14.36
N ALA A 250 3.92 -11.24 -15.43
CA ALA A 250 3.37 -10.14 -16.26
C ALA A 250 4.42 -9.16 -16.85
N LEU A 251 5.61 -9.65 -17.23
CA LEU A 251 6.61 -8.88 -17.97
C LEU A 251 6.18 -8.65 -19.42
#